data_90e38f490e0739632e0eae04e466915e
#
_entry.id   90e38f490e0739632e0eae04e466915e
#
_cell.length_a   1.000
_cell.length_b   1.000
_cell.length_c   1.000
_cell.angle_alpha   90.00
_cell.angle_beta   90.00
_cell.angle_gamma   90.00
#
_symmetry.space_group_name_H-M   'P 1'
#
loop_
_entity.id
_entity.type
_entity.pdbx_description
1 polymer ?
#
loop_
_entity_poly.entity_id
_entity_poly.type
_entity_poly.pdbx_seq_one_letter_code
_entity_poly.pdbx_strand_id
1 'polypeptide(L)'
;MSNQNRHMLLWLDTETTAIKPEDGQLLEIGMRITNLDGTIPSEWQGHNPYNFSTVIPHSRISYTRDTEHAIRMHQDNGLLDEVLGTQTAKSPGEWLLDIVDKLQDGGLHITLHPAGTNVDFDLAWLKAHQPKLILSPLWDGTVSYRKLDLSTIRLTLATVGINPYRNSKNPKHRVTDCLDRDIWDWQNWVEWVENHMAADDPNCDRYFGSSLQKRFESEDM
;
A
#
# COMPACT_ATOMS: atom_id res chain seq x y z
N MET A 1 28.54 -1.92 -15.65
CA MET A 1 27.14 -2.41 -15.67
C MET A 1 26.33 -1.36 -14.96
N SER A 2 25.41 -0.69 -15.64
CA SER A 2 24.52 0.30 -15.00
C SER A 2 23.68 -0.44 -13.95
N ASN A 3 23.82 -0.05 -12.69
CA ASN A 3 22.92 -0.50 -11.62
C ASN A 3 21.54 0.04 -11.97
N GLN A 4 20.71 -0.74 -12.67
CA GLN A 4 19.34 -0.35 -12.95
C GLN A 4 18.55 -0.47 -11.65
N ASN A 5 18.05 0.66 -11.15
CA ASN A 5 17.15 0.69 -10.02
C ASN A 5 15.70 0.59 -10.52
N ARG A 6 14.97 -0.42 -10.05
CA ARG A 6 13.55 -0.61 -10.39
C ARG A 6 12.69 -0.06 -9.26
N HIS A 7 11.86 0.91 -9.56
CA HIS A 7 10.91 1.48 -8.63
C HIS A 7 9.56 0.75 -8.73
N MET A 8 8.99 0.40 -7.58
CA MET A 8 7.72 -0.32 -7.48
C MET A 8 6.88 0.24 -6.32
N LEU A 9 5.59 -0.08 -6.29
CA LEU A 9 4.69 0.28 -5.19
C LEU A 9 4.58 -0.88 -4.21
N LEU A 10 4.70 -0.58 -2.91
CA LEU A 10 4.38 -1.47 -1.80
C LEU A 10 3.06 -0.98 -1.18
N TRP A 11 1.97 -1.56 -1.62
CA TRP A 11 0.64 -1.28 -1.09
C TRP A 11 0.50 -1.86 0.30
N LEU A 12 -0.04 -1.06 1.20
CA LEU A 12 -0.23 -1.37 2.62
C LEU A 12 -1.67 -1.08 3.02
N ASP A 13 -2.25 -1.96 3.80
CA ASP A 13 -3.53 -1.76 4.47
C ASP A 13 -3.56 -2.54 5.78
N THR A 14 -4.12 -1.96 6.82
CA THR A 14 -4.23 -2.57 8.14
C THR A 14 -5.64 -2.42 8.69
N GLU A 15 -6.20 -3.52 9.20
CA GLU A 15 -7.45 -3.45 9.95
C GLU A 15 -7.15 -3.40 11.45
N THR A 16 -7.81 -2.48 12.14
CA THR A 16 -7.47 -2.11 13.51
C THR A 16 -8.71 -1.81 14.34
N THR A 17 -8.60 -1.84 15.67
CA THR A 17 -9.73 -1.50 16.55
C THR A 17 -9.80 -0.02 16.92
N ALA A 18 -8.76 0.79 16.63
CA ALA A 18 -8.71 2.20 16.99
C ALA A 18 -7.95 3.02 15.93
N ILE A 19 -8.03 4.35 16.05
CA ILE A 19 -7.29 5.26 15.17
C ILE A 19 -5.80 5.29 15.49
N LYS A 20 -5.44 5.17 16.78
CA LYS A 20 -4.06 5.23 17.23
C LYS A 20 -3.58 3.86 17.71
N PRO A 21 -2.32 3.49 17.39
CA PRO A 21 -1.77 2.19 17.80
C PRO A 21 -1.78 1.94 19.31
N GLU A 22 -1.59 2.99 20.12
CA GLU A 22 -1.60 2.89 21.58
C GLU A 22 -2.98 2.65 22.19
N ASP A 23 -4.05 2.95 21.45
CA ASP A 23 -5.42 2.89 21.93
C ASP A 23 -6.17 1.62 21.50
N GLY A 24 -5.53 0.77 20.65
CA GLY A 24 -6.22 -0.36 20.04
C GLY A 24 -5.36 -1.60 19.75
N GLN A 25 -5.90 -2.45 18.92
CA GLN A 25 -5.29 -3.72 18.50
C GLN A 25 -5.22 -3.77 16.97
N LEU A 26 -4.10 -4.27 16.46
CA LEU A 26 -3.93 -4.61 15.05
C LEU A 26 -4.59 -5.96 14.79
N LEU A 27 -5.49 -6.04 13.81
CA LEU A 27 -6.31 -7.23 13.55
C LEU A 27 -5.88 -7.97 12.27
N GLU A 28 -5.57 -7.23 11.22
CA GLU A 28 -5.18 -7.80 9.93
C GLU A 28 -4.11 -6.92 9.27
N ILE A 29 -3.19 -7.53 8.52
CA ILE A 29 -2.19 -6.84 7.70
C ILE A 29 -2.34 -7.34 6.28
N GLY A 30 -2.42 -6.40 5.33
CA GLY A 30 -2.34 -6.65 3.90
C GLY A 30 -1.14 -5.93 3.29
N MET A 31 -0.43 -6.62 2.39
CA MET A 31 0.66 -6.05 1.61
C MET A 31 0.60 -6.57 0.18
N ARG A 32 0.90 -5.70 -0.79
CA ARG A 32 0.97 -6.08 -2.20
C ARG A 32 2.04 -5.29 -2.92
N ILE A 33 2.76 -5.91 -3.86
CA ILE A 33 3.75 -5.22 -4.69
C ILE A 33 3.25 -5.17 -6.12
N THR A 34 3.36 -3.99 -6.75
CA THR A 34 3.02 -3.76 -8.16
C THR A 34 4.08 -2.89 -8.83
N ASN A 35 4.05 -2.81 -10.16
CA ASN A 35 4.73 -1.75 -10.89
C ASN A 35 4.20 -0.38 -10.46
N LEU A 36 4.86 0.72 -10.87
CA LEU A 36 4.43 2.09 -10.53
C LEU A 36 3.05 2.44 -11.06
N ASP A 37 2.61 1.83 -12.15
CA ASP A 37 1.27 2.01 -12.74
C ASP A 37 0.17 1.16 -12.06
N GLY A 38 0.51 0.39 -11.04
CA GLY A 38 -0.41 -0.52 -10.36
C GLY A 38 -0.58 -1.88 -11.03
N THR A 39 0.10 -2.14 -12.15
CA THR A 39 0.03 -3.45 -12.82
C THR A 39 0.89 -4.50 -12.10
N ILE A 40 0.52 -5.76 -12.30
CA ILE A 40 1.30 -6.89 -11.78
C ILE A 40 2.56 -7.04 -12.62
N PRO A 41 3.75 -7.20 -12.00
CA PRO A 41 4.96 -7.51 -12.72
C PRO A 41 4.79 -8.71 -13.67
N SER A 42 5.26 -8.58 -14.90
CA SER A 42 5.05 -9.58 -15.96
C SER A 42 5.67 -10.95 -15.62
N GLU A 43 6.76 -10.96 -14.88
CA GLU A 43 7.43 -12.15 -14.36
C GLU A 43 6.60 -12.96 -13.38
N TRP A 44 5.50 -12.36 -12.84
CA TRP A 44 4.62 -13.00 -11.87
C TRP A 44 3.22 -13.31 -12.40
N GLN A 45 3.01 -13.14 -13.71
CA GLN A 45 1.73 -13.50 -14.32
C GLN A 45 1.44 -15.00 -14.11
N GLY A 46 0.28 -15.29 -13.53
CA GLY A 46 -0.12 -16.66 -13.20
C GLY A 46 0.31 -17.17 -11.83
N HIS A 47 1.11 -16.41 -11.07
CA HIS A 47 1.47 -16.67 -9.68
C HIS A 47 1.02 -15.50 -8.79
N ASN A 48 0.81 -15.75 -7.51
CA ASN A 48 0.40 -14.70 -6.57
C ASN A 48 1.40 -14.49 -5.41
N PRO A 49 2.74 -14.46 -5.66
CA PRO A 49 3.71 -14.27 -4.61
C PRO A 49 3.72 -12.83 -4.08
N TYR A 50 3.25 -11.87 -4.87
CA TYR A 50 3.24 -10.43 -4.56
C TYR A 50 2.10 -10.00 -3.64
N ASN A 51 1.18 -10.90 -3.29
CA ASN A 51 0.10 -10.68 -2.33
C ASN A 51 0.41 -11.33 -1.00
N PHE A 52 0.26 -10.57 0.06
CA PHE A 52 0.34 -11.04 1.43
C PHE A 52 -0.89 -10.57 2.20
N SER A 53 -1.46 -11.45 2.98
CA SER A 53 -2.40 -11.09 4.04
C SER A 53 -2.26 -12.04 5.22
N THR A 54 -2.46 -11.50 6.41
CA THR A 54 -2.45 -12.28 7.65
C THR A 54 -3.33 -11.65 8.70
N VAL A 55 -4.13 -12.50 9.34
CA VAL A 55 -4.88 -12.15 10.54
C VAL A 55 -3.93 -12.22 11.75
N ILE A 56 -4.00 -11.24 12.62
CA ILE A 56 -3.19 -11.16 13.84
C ILE A 56 -3.97 -11.77 15.00
N PRO A 57 -3.51 -12.89 15.59
CA PRO A 57 -4.24 -13.56 16.64
C PRO A 57 -4.27 -12.75 17.95
N HIS A 58 -5.42 -12.70 18.57
CA HIS A 58 -5.60 -12.15 19.91
C HIS A 58 -6.42 -13.11 20.77
N SER A 59 -6.06 -13.25 22.06
CA SER A 59 -6.84 -14.06 23.01
C SER A 59 -8.14 -13.39 23.42
N ARG A 60 -8.25 -12.08 23.23
CA ARG A 60 -9.43 -11.25 23.51
C ARG A 60 -9.35 -9.95 22.72
N ILE A 61 -10.51 -9.36 22.45
CA ILE A 61 -10.63 -8.01 21.89
C ILE A 61 -10.92 -7.04 23.06
N SER A 62 -10.16 -5.96 23.11
CA SER A 62 -10.36 -4.90 24.09
C SER A 62 -11.48 -3.98 23.63
N TYR A 63 -12.52 -3.86 24.42
CA TYR A 63 -13.66 -2.99 24.15
C TYR A 63 -13.56 -1.71 24.97
N THR A 64 -13.58 -0.58 24.28
CA THR A 64 -13.67 0.75 24.86
C THR A 64 -14.67 1.58 24.05
N ARG A 65 -15.04 2.75 24.51
CA ARG A 65 -15.89 3.64 23.73
C ARG A 65 -15.27 4.03 22.39
N ASP A 66 -13.95 4.18 22.35
CA ASP A 66 -13.21 4.62 21.16
C ASP A 66 -13.03 3.48 20.14
N THR A 67 -13.11 2.22 20.58
CA THR A 67 -13.01 1.03 19.71
C THR A 67 -14.36 0.52 19.22
N GLU A 68 -15.50 1.00 19.76
CA GLU A 68 -16.84 0.46 19.52
C GLU A 68 -17.21 0.40 18.04
N HIS A 69 -16.92 1.46 17.28
CA HIS A 69 -17.28 1.54 15.87
C HIS A 69 -16.51 0.49 15.03
N ALA A 70 -15.20 0.42 15.22
CA ALA A 70 -14.35 -0.54 14.51
C ALA A 70 -14.69 -1.98 14.89
N ILE A 71 -14.94 -2.26 16.17
CA ILE A 71 -15.34 -3.58 16.64
C ILE A 71 -16.65 -4.04 15.98
N ARG A 72 -17.67 -3.18 15.91
CA ARG A 72 -18.93 -3.52 15.24
C ARG A 72 -18.71 -3.83 13.76
N MET A 73 -17.95 -2.99 13.07
CA MET A 73 -17.63 -3.18 11.66
C MET A 73 -16.91 -4.51 11.42
N HIS A 74 -15.92 -4.85 12.26
CA HIS A 74 -15.15 -6.09 12.14
C HIS A 74 -15.91 -7.33 12.63
N GLN A 75 -16.91 -7.15 13.48
CA GLN A 75 -17.86 -8.20 13.83
C GLN A 75 -18.76 -8.54 12.63
N ASP A 76 -19.29 -7.50 11.96
CA ASP A 76 -20.19 -7.66 10.83
C ASP A 76 -19.51 -8.31 9.61
N ASN A 77 -18.21 -8.09 9.43
CA ASN A 77 -17.44 -8.69 8.33
C ASN A 77 -16.75 -10.03 8.70
N GLY A 78 -16.90 -10.49 9.94
CA GLY A 78 -16.36 -11.77 10.41
C GLY A 78 -14.89 -11.76 10.83
N LEU A 79 -14.19 -10.62 10.73
CA LEU A 79 -12.76 -10.54 11.07
C LEU A 79 -12.49 -10.84 12.54
N LEU A 80 -13.37 -10.42 13.47
CA LEU A 80 -13.17 -10.69 14.90
C LEU A 80 -13.19 -12.18 15.22
N ASP A 81 -14.05 -12.95 14.58
CA ASP A 81 -14.11 -14.40 14.77
C ASP A 81 -12.84 -15.08 14.25
N GLU A 82 -12.30 -14.60 13.11
CA GLU A 82 -11.03 -15.07 12.59
C GLU A 82 -9.86 -14.73 13.52
N VAL A 83 -9.81 -13.50 14.05
CA VAL A 83 -8.77 -13.05 15.01
C VAL A 83 -8.74 -13.92 16.27
N LEU A 84 -9.90 -14.22 16.83
CA LEU A 84 -10.04 -15.04 18.03
C LEU A 84 -9.80 -16.54 17.78
N GLY A 85 -10.08 -17.01 16.55
CA GLY A 85 -9.87 -18.40 16.13
C GLY A 85 -8.49 -18.71 15.60
N THR A 86 -7.73 -17.71 15.18
CA THR A 86 -6.38 -17.87 14.63
C THR A 86 -5.35 -18.10 15.73
N GLN A 87 -4.45 -19.07 15.52
CA GLN A 87 -3.39 -19.36 16.49
C GLN A 87 -2.05 -18.72 16.15
N THR A 88 -1.75 -18.53 14.86
CA THR A 88 -0.48 -18.03 14.37
C THR A 88 -0.68 -17.07 13.20
N ALA A 89 0.06 -15.96 13.20
CA ALA A 89 0.16 -15.06 12.05
C ALA A 89 1.31 -15.47 11.15
N LYS A 90 1.17 -15.21 9.83
CA LYS A 90 2.30 -15.24 8.91
C LYS A 90 3.19 -14.01 9.15
N SER A 91 4.49 -14.15 8.93
CA SER A 91 5.42 -13.04 9.09
C SER A 91 5.43 -12.14 7.85
N PRO A 92 5.05 -10.85 7.97
CA PRO A 92 5.17 -9.92 6.85
C PRO A 92 6.63 -9.64 6.47
N GLY A 93 7.55 -9.73 7.44
CA GLY A 93 8.99 -9.56 7.19
C GLY A 93 9.60 -10.69 6.39
N GLU A 94 9.24 -11.94 6.69
CA GLU A 94 9.70 -13.11 5.91
C GLU A 94 9.15 -13.07 4.49
N TRP A 95 7.89 -12.70 4.31
CA TRP A 95 7.30 -12.53 2.99
C TRP A 95 8.01 -11.43 2.19
N LEU A 96 8.25 -10.26 2.79
CA LEU A 96 8.91 -9.16 2.10
C LEU A 96 10.34 -9.53 1.69
N LEU A 97 11.08 -10.21 2.56
CA LEU A 97 12.42 -10.69 2.26
C LEU A 97 12.42 -11.64 1.05
N ASP A 98 11.53 -12.66 1.07
CA ASP A 98 11.42 -13.63 -0.03
C ASP A 98 11.08 -12.96 -1.37
N ILE A 99 10.23 -11.94 -1.36
CA ILE A 99 9.87 -11.22 -2.58
C ILE A 99 11.00 -10.31 -3.07
N VAL A 100 11.64 -9.59 -2.17
CA VAL A 100 12.76 -8.70 -2.54
C VAL A 100 13.92 -9.52 -3.10
N ASP A 101 14.27 -10.65 -2.48
CA ASP A 101 15.30 -11.55 -2.99
C ASP A 101 14.99 -12.03 -4.42
N LYS A 102 13.74 -12.41 -4.68
CA LYS A 102 13.29 -12.81 -6.02
C LYS A 102 13.33 -11.68 -7.05
N LEU A 103 13.01 -10.47 -6.64
CA LEU A 103 13.03 -9.28 -7.52
C LEU A 103 14.46 -8.83 -7.82
N GLN A 104 15.38 -9.01 -6.88
CA GLN A 104 16.80 -8.65 -7.02
C GLN A 104 17.62 -9.72 -7.74
N ASP A 105 17.03 -10.87 -8.05
CA ASP A 105 17.68 -11.90 -8.85
C ASP A 105 18.11 -11.32 -10.20
N GLY A 106 19.40 -11.47 -10.52
CA GLY A 106 20.00 -10.83 -11.70
C GLY A 106 20.67 -9.48 -11.44
N GLY A 107 20.79 -9.01 -10.18
CA GLY A 107 21.54 -7.81 -9.78
C GLY A 107 20.77 -6.49 -9.97
N LEU A 108 19.45 -6.55 -10.06
CA LEU A 108 18.59 -5.36 -10.04
C LEU A 108 18.50 -4.79 -8.62
N HIS A 109 18.59 -3.48 -8.50
CA HIS A 109 18.27 -2.78 -7.27
C HIS A 109 16.78 -2.45 -7.25
N ILE A 110 16.10 -2.73 -6.13
CA ILE A 110 14.65 -2.48 -6.00
C ILE A 110 14.42 -1.37 -4.98
N THR A 111 13.58 -0.40 -5.35
CA THR A 111 13.06 0.60 -4.44
C THR A 111 11.55 0.48 -4.36
N LEU A 112 11.03 0.19 -3.18
CA LEU A 112 9.61 0.06 -2.89
C LEU A 112 9.06 1.36 -2.29
N HIS A 113 8.06 1.95 -2.95
CA HIS A 113 7.36 3.13 -2.43
C HIS A 113 6.10 2.69 -1.68
N PRO A 114 5.97 2.97 -0.37
CA PRO A 114 4.72 2.71 0.35
C PRO A 114 3.54 3.40 -0.34
N ALA A 115 2.46 2.66 -0.53
CA ALA A 115 1.26 3.13 -1.22
C ALA A 115 -0.01 2.69 -0.49
N GLY A 116 -1.06 3.51 -0.55
CA GLY A 116 -2.35 3.20 0.06
C GLY A 116 -3.18 4.45 0.33
N THR A 117 -4.32 4.26 0.98
CA THR A 117 -5.16 5.35 1.45
C THR A 117 -4.75 5.74 2.87
N ASN A 118 -4.24 6.97 3.05
CA ASN A 118 -3.71 7.42 4.34
C ASN A 118 -2.58 6.51 4.85
N VAL A 119 -1.63 6.21 3.98
CA VAL A 119 -0.56 5.21 4.18
C VAL A 119 0.27 5.43 5.44
N ASP A 120 0.33 6.66 5.98
CA ASP A 120 0.99 6.94 7.25
C ASP A 120 0.28 6.31 8.46
N PHE A 121 -1.02 6.10 8.36
CA PHE A 121 -1.78 5.35 9.36
C PHE A 121 -1.27 3.90 9.45
N ASP A 122 -1.20 3.22 8.31
CA ASP A 122 -0.74 1.82 8.24
C ASP A 122 0.71 1.67 8.69
N LEU A 123 1.58 2.59 8.25
CA LEU A 123 2.98 2.62 8.67
C LEU A 123 3.13 2.83 10.18
N ALA A 124 2.28 3.67 10.81
CA ALA A 124 2.30 3.85 12.26
C ALA A 124 1.89 2.57 13.00
N TRP A 125 0.85 1.87 12.52
CA TRP A 125 0.43 0.60 13.08
C TRP A 125 1.47 -0.50 12.92
N LEU A 126 2.07 -0.60 11.73
CA LEU A 126 3.16 -1.56 11.48
C LEU A 126 4.38 -1.24 12.36
N LYS A 127 4.74 0.03 12.53
CA LYS A 127 5.85 0.43 13.39
C LYS A 127 5.63 0.04 14.85
N ALA A 128 4.42 0.19 15.34
CA ALA A 128 4.07 -0.13 16.73
C ALA A 128 3.97 -1.64 16.98
N HIS A 129 3.41 -2.41 16.05
CA HIS A 129 3.06 -3.82 16.25
C HIS A 129 3.96 -4.81 15.48
N GLN A 130 4.70 -4.33 14.48
CA GLN A 130 5.65 -5.11 13.67
C GLN A 130 7.04 -4.42 13.62
N PRO A 131 7.62 -4.03 14.77
CA PRO A 131 8.87 -3.27 14.79
C PRO A 131 10.04 -4.01 14.13
N LYS A 132 10.05 -5.35 14.18
CA LYS A 132 11.08 -6.16 13.52
C LYS A 132 11.06 -6.02 11.99
N LEU A 133 9.89 -5.74 11.39
CA LEU A 133 9.78 -5.44 9.97
C LEU A 133 10.34 -4.04 9.68
N ILE A 134 9.75 -3.01 10.31
CA ILE A 134 9.99 -1.60 9.99
C ILE A 134 11.42 -1.14 10.36
N LEU A 135 12.01 -1.72 11.40
CA LEU A 135 13.37 -1.41 11.85
C LEU A 135 14.41 -2.40 11.29
N SER A 136 14.07 -3.17 10.28
CA SER A 136 14.99 -4.13 9.67
C SER A 136 15.92 -3.44 8.66
N PRO A 137 17.15 -3.94 8.48
CA PRO A 137 18.03 -3.48 7.41
C PRO A 137 17.41 -3.66 6.01
N LEU A 138 16.55 -4.68 5.84
CA LEU A 138 15.80 -4.89 4.60
C LEU A 138 14.87 -3.71 4.31
N TRP A 139 14.10 -3.26 5.31
CA TRP A 139 13.22 -2.12 5.16
C TRP A 139 13.99 -0.85 4.81
N ASP A 140 15.02 -0.53 5.59
CA ASP A 140 15.85 0.67 5.39
C ASP A 140 16.58 0.67 4.03
N GLY A 141 16.97 -0.51 3.53
CA GLY A 141 17.68 -0.65 2.25
C GLY A 141 16.77 -0.71 1.03
N THR A 142 15.46 -0.94 1.22
CA THR A 142 14.55 -1.23 0.09
C THR A 142 13.35 -0.30 0.05
N VAL A 143 12.82 0.12 1.21
CA VAL A 143 11.60 0.91 1.27
C VAL A 143 11.91 2.39 1.31
N SER A 144 11.37 3.11 0.34
CA SER A 144 11.55 4.55 0.18
C SER A 144 10.79 5.34 1.24
N TYR A 145 11.32 6.51 1.62
CA TYR A 145 10.57 7.52 2.38
C TYR A 145 9.48 8.22 1.53
N ARG A 146 9.60 8.18 0.20
CA ARG A 146 8.60 8.73 -0.73
C ARG A 146 7.41 7.77 -0.81
N LYS A 147 6.22 8.31 -0.69
CA LYS A 147 4.97 7.54 -0.59
C LYS A 147 3.96 7.98 -1.63
N LEU A 148 3.11 7.06 -2.04
CA LEU A 148 1.90 7.32 -2.81
C LEU A 148 0.69 7.28 -1.85
N ASP A 149 0.12 8.44 -1.54
CA ASP A 149 -1.09 8.53 -0.72
C ASP A 149 -2.30 8.90 -1.59
N LEU A 150 -3.21 7.94 -1.76
CA LEU A 150 -4.44 8.12 -2.54
C LEU A 150 -5.41 9.13 -1.93
N SER A 151 -5.28 9.45 -0.64
CA SER A 151 -6.08 10.51 -0.01
C SER A 151 -5.87 11.84 -0.71
N THR A 152 -4.65 12.13 -1.18
CA THR A 152 -4.34 13.35 -1.94
C THR A 152 -5.09 13.42 -3.25
N ILE A 153 -5.14 12.31 -4.01
CA ILE A 153 -5.87 12.21 -5.27
C ILE A 153 -7.37 12.40 -5.02
N ARG A 154 -7.91 11.70 -4.01
CA ARG A 154 -9.33 11.78 -3.65
C ARG A 154 -9.75 13.18 -3.20
N LEU A 155 -8.91 13.86 -2.41
CA LEU A 155 -9.14 15.26 -2.04
C LEU A 155 -9.11 16.20 -3.24
N THR A 156 -8.19 15.97 -4.19
CA THR A 156 -8.14 16.75 -5.43
C THR A 156 -9.42 16.59 -6.25
N LEU A 157 -9.94 15.37 -6.41
CA LEU A 157 -11.22 15.11 -7.08
C LEU A 157 -12.39 15.82 -6.37
N ALA A 158 -12.40 15.78 -5.04
CA ALA A 158 -13.43 16.44 -4.24
C ALA A 158 -13.42 17.97 -4.45
N THR A 159 -12.25 18.60 -4.65
CA THR A 159 -12.19 20.06 -4.90
C THR A 159 -12.87 20.50 -6.20
N VAL A 160 -12.96 19.59 -7.18
CA VAL A 160 -13.67 19.85 -8.45
C VAL A 160 -15.08 19.25 -8.47
N GLY A 161 -15.63 18.90 -7.31
CA GLY A 161 -17.01 18.42 -7.15
C GLY A 161 -17.22 16.95 -7.56
N ILE A 162 -16.16 16.20 -7.77
CA ILE A 162 -16.24 14.76 -8.08
C ILE A 162 -16.21 13.99 -6.75
N ASN A 163 -17.24 13.16 -6.50
CA ASN A 163 -17.22 12.23 -5.38
C ASN A 163 -16.31 11.04 -5.73
N PRO A 164 -15.13 10.90 -5.11
CA PRO A 164 -14.17 9.85 -5.43
C PRO A 164 -14.68 8.45 -5.04
N TYR A 165 -15.70 8.38 -4.20
CA TYR A 165 -16.29 7.11 -3.73
C TYR A 165 -17.58 6.74 -4.48
N ARG A 166 -17.97 7.51 -5.50
CA ARG A 166 -19.23 7.29 -6.23
C ARG A 166 -19.38 5.88 -6.81
N ASN A 167 -18.29 5.31 -7.27
CA ASN A 167 -18.23 3.99 -7.90
C ASN A 167 -17.51 2.95 -7.02
N SER A 168 -17.03 3.34 -5.83
CA SER A 168 -16.37 2.37 -4.97
C SER A 168 -17.43 1.39 -4.47
N LYS A 169 -17.23 0.12 -4.80
CA LYS A 169 -17.93 -0.97 -4.12
C LYS A 169 -17.63 -0.79 -2.64
N ASN A 170 -18.68 -0.80 -1.82
CA ASN A 170 -18.54 -0.66 -0.36
C ASN A 170 -17.57 -1.76 0.12
N PRO A 171 -16.34 -1.46 0.48
CA PRO A 171 -15.36 -2.49 0.83
C PRO A 171 -15.90 -3.18 2.10
N LYS A 172 -15.69 -4.48 2.18
CA LYS A 172 -16.03 -5.24 3.39
C LYS A 172 -15.13 -4.91 4.57
N HIS A 173 -14.25 -3.90 4.45
CA HIS A 173 -13.22 -3.58 5.43
C HIS A 173 -12.39 -4.83 5.78
N ARG A 174 -11.81 -5.43 4.76
CA ARG A 174 -10.77 -6.45 4.82
C ARG A 174 -9.60 -5.94 4.00
N VAL A 175 -8.39 -6.19 4.43
CA VAL A 175 -7.18 -5.70 3.77
C VAL A 175 -7.11 -6.04 2.28
N THR A 176 -7.60 -7.21 1.88
CA THR A 176 -7.63 -7.61 0.46
C THR A 176 -8.58 -6.75 -0.36
N ASP A 177 -9.79 -6.47 0.15
CA ASP A 177 -10.78 -5.64 -0.54
C ASP A 177 -10.33 -4.18 -0.64
N CYS A 178 -9.68 -3.67 0.43
CA CYS A 178 -9.12 -2.31 0.47
C CYS A 178 -7.97 -2.15 -0.52
N LEU A 179 -7.04 -3.11 -0.56
CA LEU A 179 -5.92 -3.12 -1.50
C LEU A 179 -6.40 -3.21 -2.96
N ASP A 180 -7.38 -4.07 -3.25
CA ASP A 180 -7.97 -4.20 -4.59
C ASP A 180 -8.60 -2.88 -5.05
N ARG A 181 -9.33 -2.19 -4.17
CA ARG A 181 -9.92 -0.88 -4.45
C ARG A 181 -8.86 0.17 -4.71
N ASP A 182 -7.85 0.26 -3.84
CA ASP A 182 -6.83 1.30 -3.92
C ASP A 182 -5.96 1.14 -5.18
N ILE A 183 -5.60 -0.09 -5.54
CA ILE A 183 -4.87 -0.38 -6.78
C ILE A 183 -5.73 -0.05 -8.00
N TRP A 184 -7.01 -0.40 -7.98
CA TRP A 184 -7.92 -0.08 -9.07
C TRP A 184 -8.12 1.44 -9.24
N ASP A 185 -8.30 2.19 -8.15
CA ASP A 185 -8.39 3.65 -8.16
C ASP A 185 -7.12 4.28 -8.76
N TRP A 186 -5.96 3.76 -8.38
CA TRP A 186 -4.67 4.22 -8.91
C TRP A 186 -4.52 3.93 -10.40
N GLN A 187 -4.81 2.71 -10.86
CA GLN A 187 -4.75 2.35 -12.27
C GLN A 187 -5.65 3.26 -13.14
N ASN A 188 -6.88 3.53 -12.69
CA ASN A 188 -7.77 4.45 -13.39
C ASN A 188 -7.22 5.90 -13.42
N TRP A 189 -6.56 6.33 -12.34
CA TRP A 189 -5.93 7.64 -12.31
C TRP A 189 -4.75 7.72 -13.28
N VAL A 190 -3.89 6.72 -13.32
CA VAL A 190 -2.77 6.62 -14.28
C VAL A 190 -3.29 6.64 -15.71
N GLU A 191 -4.29 5.81 -16.05
CA GLU A 191 -4.91 5.79 -17.37
C GLU A 191 -5.50 7.17 -17.74
N TRP A 192 -6.14 7.83 -16.78
CA TRP A 192 -6.65 9.18 -17.01
C TRP A 192 -5.51 10.18 -17.31
N VAL A 193 -4.41 10.13 -16.55
CA VAL A 193 -3.23 10.97 -16.76
C VAL A 193 -2.62 10.71 -18.12
N GLU A 194 -2.43 9.45 -18.51
CA GLU A 194 -1.89 9.07 -19.82
C GLU A 194 -2.74 9.62 -20.98
N ASN A 195 -4.05 9.55 -20.85
CA ASN A 195 -4.98 10.02 -21.87
C ASN A 195 -5.10 11.56 -21.98
N HIS A 196 -4.79 12.30 -20.91
CA HIS A 196 -4.99 13.75 -20.85
C HIS A 196 -3.71 14.57 -20.73
N MET A 197 -2.59 13.92 -20.44
CA MET A 197 -1.30 14.56 -20.21
C MET A 197 -0.20 13.83 -21.00
N ALA A 198 -0.48 13.57 -22.30
CA ALA A 198 0.52 12.98 -23.18
C ALA A 198 1.81 13.83 -23.16
N ALA A 199 2.97 13.16 -23.15
CA ALA A 199 4.28 13.80 -23.05
C ALA A 199 4.54 14.87 -24.13
N ASP A 200 3.81 14.79 -25.26
CA ASP A 200 3.88 15.73 -26.39
C ASP A 200 2.85 16.87 -26.27
N ASP A 201 2.05 16.95 -25.19
CA ASP A 201 1.14 18.08 -24.99
C ASP A 201 1.96 19.32 -24.60
N PRO A 202 1.95 20.40 -25.41
CA PRO A 202 2.66 21.64 -25.11
C PRO A 202 2.23 22.29 -23.77
N ASN A 203 1.09 21.86 -23.20
CA ASN A 203 0.68 22.27 -21.87
C ASN A 203 1.38 21.46 -20.76
N CYS A 204 1.92 20.29 -21.04
CA CYS A 204 2.68 19.50 -20.07
C CYS A 204 3.88 20.28 -19.52
N ASP A 205 4.63 20.95 -20.42
CA ASP A 205 5.74 21.82 -20.05
C ASP A 205 5.29 23.04 -19.22
N ARG A 206 4.07 23.50 -19.38
CA ARG A 206 3.51 24.63 -18.60
C ARG A 206 3.23 24.24 -17.14
N TYR A 207 2.79 23.01 -16.88
CA TYR A 207 2.41 22.54 -15.54
C TYR A 207 3.55 21.88 -14.78
N PHE A 208 4.44 21.17 -15.48
CA PHE A 208 5.48 20.38 -14.85
C PHE A 208 6.90 20.86 -15.17
N GLY A 209 7.03 21.73 -16.19
CA GLY A 209 8.30 22.31 -16.65
C GLY A 209 9.26 21.26 -17.22
N SER A 210 10.02 21.62 -18.24
CA SER A 210 11.09 20.78 -18.83
C SER A 210 12.17 20.31 -17.84
N SER A 211 12.11 20.81 -16.60
CA SER A 211 13.03 20.46 -15.50
C SER A 211 12.70 19.11 -14.83
N LEU A 212 11.47 18.60 -14.94
CA LEU A 212 11.11 17.30 -14.32
C LEU A 212 11.69 16.13 -15.11
N GLN A 213 11.61 16.17 -16.43
CA GLN A 213 12.17 15.12 -17.29
C GLN A 213 13.70 15.01 -17.09
N LYS A 214 14.40 16.14 -16.98
CA LYS A 214 15.84 16.16 -16.68
C LYS A 214 16.20 15.70 -15.28
N ARG A 215 15.32 15.83 -14.28
CA ARG A 215 15.57 15.34 -12.92
C ARG A 215 15.45 13.82 -12.82
N PHE A 216 14.49 13.20 -13.49
CA PHE A 216 14.38 11.73 -13.52
C PHE A 216 15.55 11.09 -14.27
N GLU A 217 16.05 11.74 -15.35
CA GLU A 217 17.23 11.27 -16.09
C GLU A 217 18.56 11.50 -15.32
N SER A 218 18.62 12.41 -14.36
CA SER A 218 19.82 12.74 -13.59
C SER A 218 19.92 12.05 -12.22
N GLU A 219 18.85 11.45 -11.70
CA GLU A 219 18.87 10.67 -10.47
C GLU A 219 19.23 9.18 -10.72
N ASP A 220 19.39 8.79 -11.99
CA ASP A 220 19.85 7.45 -12.41
C ASP A 220 21.39 7.34 -12.54
N MET A 221 22.15 8.30 -11.96
CA MET A 221 23.61 8.23 -11.90
C MET A 221 24.13 7.98 -10.48
#